data_39fc52a4e23e388ad1f80cbb6143d246
#
_entry.id   39fc52a4e23e388ad1f80cbb6143d246
#
_cell.length_a   1.000
_cell.length_b   1.000
_cell.length_c   1.000
_cell.angle_alpha   90.00
_cell.angle_beta   90.00
_cell.angle_gamma   90.00
#
_symmetry.space_group_name_H-M   'P 1'
#
loop_
_entity.id
_entity.type
_entity.pdbx_description
1 polymer ?
#
loop_
_entity_poly.entity_id
_entity_poly.type
_entity_poly.pdbx_seq_one_letter_code
_entity_poly.pdbx_strand_id
1 'polypeptide(L)'
;MPRYFMHLAYNGAKYCGWQIQPSAPSVQGEIERCLSLKLGQEVSITGCGRTDTGVHARNYYAHFDLEKPIGDCNELVRRLNVFLPNDIAIRRIWEVGAEAHARFDATSRTYHYYICQRKSPFHLDDAYNYNGPLDVEAMQKAADMLFDFTDFTSFSKLHTQVKTNNCKIQEAKWFVDNDLLVFRITADRFLRNMVRAIVGTLLEVGKGRMSLDEFRQTIEKKDRCAAGESVPAQALFLEEVEYPWC
;
A
#
# COMPACT_ATOMS: atom_id res chain seq x y z
N MET A 1 12.65 -19.53 -19.03
CA MET A 1 13.33 -18.38 -18.40
C MET A 1 13.15 -18.52 -16.89
N PRO A 2 14.22 -18.42 -16.09
CA PRO A 2 14.10 -18.44 -14.64
C PRO A 2 13.35 -17.19 -14.17
N ARG A 3 12.41 -17.40 -13.23
CA ARG A 3 11.63 -16.33 -12.57
C ARG A 3 12.16 -16.08 -11.18
N TYR A 4 12.28 -14.82 -10.81
CA TYR A 4 12.75 -14.39 -9.51
C TYR A 4 11.71 -13.55 -8.80
N PHE A 5 11.55 -13.80 -7.50
CA PHE A 5 10.87 -12.87 -6.60
C PHE A 5 11.88 -11.97 -5.93
N MET A 6 11.43 -10.75 -5.67
CA MET A 6 12.17 -9.72 -4.97
C MET A 6 11.32 -9.20 -3.82
N HIS A 7 11.85 -9.25 -2.59
CA HIS A 7 11.31 -8.60 -1.41
C HIS A 7 12.03 -7.27 -1.20
N LEU A 8 11.30 -6.19 -1.04
CA LEU A 8 11.85 -4.84 -0.94
C LEU A 8 11.04 -3.94 -0.03
N ALA A 9 11.62 -2.81 0.33
CA ALA A 9 10.97 -1.72 1.05
C ALA A 9 11.29 -0.39 0.36
N TYR A 10 10.41 0.59 0.47
CA TYR A 10 10.66 1.95 -0.02
C TYR A 10 9.92 3.04 0.76
N ASN A 11 10.55 4.19 0.84
CA ASN A 11 9.92 5.44 1.19
C ASN A 11 9.41 6.11 -0.09
N GLY A 12 8.09 6.23 -0.22
CA GLY A 12 7.43 6.72 -1.43
C GLY A 12 7.39 8.24 -1.60
N ALA A 13 7.91 9.02 -0.63
CA ALA A 13 7.75 10.47 -0.59
C ALA A 13 8.23 11.20 -1.86
N LYS A 14 9.29 10.68 -2.51
CA LYS A 14 9.86 11.26 -3.73
C LYS A 14 9.34 10.68 -5.03
N TYR A 15 8.40 9.72 -4.96
CA TYR A 15 7.93 8.98 -6.12
C TYR A 15 6.46 9.23 -6.42
N CYS A 16 6.12 9.22 -7.70
CA CYS A 16 4.74 9.27 -8.17
C CYS A 16 4.06 7.89 -8.08
N GLY A 17 4.35 7.17 -6.98
CA GLY A 17 3.88 5.83 -6.69
C GLY A 17 4.77 4.73 -7.27
N TRP A 18 4.26 3.50 -7.22
CA TRP A 18 4.99 2.34 -7.72
C TRP A 18 5.17 2.34 -9.24
N GLN A 19 4.05 2.44 -9.96
CA GLN A 19 3.98 2.18 -11.41
C GLN A 19 4.71 3.24 -12.23
N ILE A 20 5.48 2.80 -13.23
CA ILE A 20 6.09 3.69 -14.25
C ILE A 20 5.01 4.54 -14.92
N GLN A 21 5.29 5.84 -15.00
CA GLN A 21 4.46 6.84 -15.66
C GLN A 21 5.36 7.73 -16.54
N PRO A 22 4.86 8.25 -17.68
CA PRO A 22 5.63 9.18 -18.49
C PRO A 22 6.07 10.41 -17.66
N SER A 23 7.35 10.73 -17.76
CA SER A 23 7.95 11.96 -17.17
C SER A 23 7.82 12.12 -15.65
N ALA A 24 7.58 11.03 -14.90
CA ALA A 24 7.48 11.06 -13.45
C ALA A 24 8.33 9.97 -12.78
N PRO A 25 9.06 10.29 -11.69
CA PRO A 25 9.84 9.29 -10.98
C PRO A 25 8.91 8.24 -10.35
N SER A 26 9.24 6.97 -10.49
CA SER A 26 8.52 5.85 -9.91
C SER A 26 9.47 4.84 -9.30
N VAL A 27 9.01 4.12 -8.26
CA VAL A 27 9.82 3.09 -7.59
C VAL A 27 10.17 1.98 -8.57
N GLN A 28 9.20 1.53 -9.38
CA GLN A 28 9.40 0.51 -10.43
C GLN A 28 10.50 0.93 -11.42
N GLY A 29 10.42 2.14 -11.95
CA GLY A 29 11.37 2.62 -12.95
C GLY A 29 12.80 2.70 -12.41
N GLU A 30 12.96 3.12 -11.16
CA GLU A 30 14.29 3.19 -10.53
C GLU A 30 14.89 1.80 -10.32
N ILE A 31 14.08 0.83 -9.87
CA ILE A 31 14.53 -0.55 -9.69
C ILE A 31 14.87 -1.20 -11.05
N GLU A 32 14.03 -1.05 -12.07
CA GLU A 32 14.27 -1.59 -13.42
C GLU A 32 15.55 -1.03 -14.01
N ARG A 33 15.78 0.27 -13.88
CA ARG A 33 17.01 0.93 -14.32
C ARG A 33 18.24 0.32 -13.64
N CYS A 34 18.20 0.16 -12.31
CA CYS A 34 19.33 -0.38 -11.54
C CYS A 34 19.58 -1.86 -11.85
N LEU A 35 18.52 -2.68 -11.95
CA LEU A 35 18.61 -4.09 -12.33
C LEU A 35 19.21 -4.25 -13.72
N SER A 36 18.69 -3.53 -14.70
CA SER A 36 19.13 -3.63 -16.09
C SER A 36 20.61 -3.27 -16.23
N LEU A 37 21.06 -2.21 -15.55
CA LEU A 37 22.48 -1.84 -15.55
C LEU A 37 23.38 -2.89 -14.87
N LYS A 38 22.92 -3.52 -13.77
CA LYS A 38 23.72 -4.54 -13.06
C LYS A 38 23.77 -5.88 -13.76
N LEU A 39 22.72 -6.23 -14.49
CA LEU A 39 22.62 -7.50 -15.21
C LEU A 39 23.04 -7.42 -16.69
N GLY A 40 23.22 -6.19 -17.22
CA GLY A 40 23.61 -5.98 -18.61
C GLY A 40 22.53 -6.37 -19.62
N GLN A 41 21.26 -6.42 -19.20
CA GLN A 41 20.09 -6.70 -20.04
C GLN A 41 18.90 -5.91 -19.55
N GLU A 42 17.94 -5.64 -20.42
CA GLU A 42 16.67 -5.00 -20.02
C GLU A 42 15.87 -5.93 -19.11
N VAL A 43 15.40 -5.40 -17.98
CA VAL A 43 14.61 -6.13 -17.00
C VAL A 43 13.36 -5.33 -16.67
N SER A 44 12.19 -5.94 -16.89
CA SER A 44 10.90 -5.41 -16.43
C SER A 44 10.44 -6.18 -15.22
N ILE A 45 9.88 -5.45 -14.21
CA ILE A 45 9.39 -6.05 -12.98
C ILE A 45 7.88 -5.90 -12.86
N THR A 46 7.22 -6.88 -12.26
CA THR A 46 5.80 -6.85 -11.93
C THR A 46 5.61 -6.83 -10.42
N GLY A 47 5.06 -5.73 -9.89
CA GLY A 47 4.83 -5.58 -8.46
C GLY A 47 3.55 -6.26 -7.95
N CYS A 48 3.47 -6.48 -6.63
CA CYS A 48 2.31 -7.07 -5.94
C CYS A 48 1.05 -6.19 -5.94
N GLY A 49 1.18 -4.92 -6.30
CA GLY A 49 0.09 -3.97 -6.40
C GLY A 49 0.59 -2.58 -6.78
N ARG A 50 -0.33 -1.65 -7.04
CA ARG A 50 0.03 -0.25 -7.25
C ARG A 50 -0.12 0.50 -5.93
N THR A 51 0.84 1.36 -5.63
CA THR A 51 0.72 2.38 -4.58
C THR A 51 0.57 3.75 -5.22
N ASP A 52 -0.19 4.63 -4.56
CA ASP A 52 -0.36 6.02 -5.00
C ASP A 52 0.91 6.85 -4.72
N THR A 53 1.00 8.03 -5.31
CA THR A 53 2.06 9.02 -5.04
C THR A 53 2.21 9.25 -3.54
N GLY A 54 3.43 9.16 -3.03
CA GLY A 54 3.77 9.41 -1.63
C GLY A 54 3.47 8.26 -0.66
N VAL A 55 2.87 7.16 -1.11
CA VAL A 55 2.60 5.97 -0.28
C VAL A 55 3.87 5.15 -0.11
N HIS A 56 4.13 4.69 1.11
CA HIS A 56 5.29 3.88 1.47
C HIS A 56 4.99 2.38 1.44
N ALA A 57 6.05 1.56 1.45
CA ALA A 57 5.93 0.13 1.67
C ALA A 57 7.10 -0.39 2.51
N ARG A 58 6.77 -1.13 3.58
CA ARG A 58 7.75 -1.82 4.42
C ARG A 58 8.02 -3.24 3.94
N ASN A 59 7.02 -3.89 3.38
CA ASN A 59 7.13 -5.22 2.78
C ASN A 59 6.41 -5.22 1.43
N TYR A 60 7.18 -5.05 0.37
CA TYR A 60 6.70 -5.07 -1.01
C TYR A 60 7.34 -6.21 -1.78
N TYR A 61 6.59 -6.79 -2.70
CA TYR A 61 7.08 -7.90 -3.52
C TYR A 61 6.92 -7.59 -5.00
N ALA A 62 7.90 -8.01 -5.77
CA ALA A 62 7.86 -7.97 -7.24
C ALA A 62 8.45 -9.25 -7.80
N HIS A 63 8.13 -9.59 -9.04
CA HIS A 63 8.80 -10.65 -9.77
C HIS A 63 9.32 -10.14 -11.12
N PHE A 64 10.32 -10.84 -11.63
CA PHE A 64 10.89 -10.60 -12.94
C PHE A 64 11.46 -11.89 -13.52
N ASP A 65 11.59 -11.92 -14.85
CA ASP A 65 12.14 -13.03 -15.61
C ASP A 65 13.50 -12.64 -16.21
N LEU A 66 14.41 -13.59 -16.32
CA LEU A 66 15.72 -13.40 -16.93
C LEU A 66 16.00 -14.47 -17.98
N GLU A 67 16.83 -14.14 -18.96
CA GLU A 67 17.29 -15.11 -19.95
C GLU A 67 18.24 -16.13 -19.33
N LYS A 68 19.10 -15.68 -18.41
CA LYS A 68 20.11 -16.49 -17.73
C LYS A 68 19.91 -16.47 -16.22
N PRO A 69 20.20 -17.57 -15.53
CA PRO A 69 20.08 -17.61 -14.07
C PRO A 69 21.07 -16.66 -13.37
N ILE A 70 20.66 -16.13 -12.22
CA ILE A 70 21.53 -15.35 -11.33
C ILE A 70 22.49 -16.33 -10.63
N GLY A 71 23.79 -16.08 -10.69
CA GLY A 71 24.77 -16.94 -10.03
C GLY A 71 24.68 -16.86 -8.50
N ASP A 72 24.64 -15.64 -7.96
CA ASP A 72 24.52 -15.38 -6.52
C ASP A 72 23.51 -14.24 -6.28
N CYS A 73 22.33 -14.59 -5.78
CA CYS A 73 21.27 -13.64 -5.47
C CYS A 73 21.66 -12.68 -4.31
N ASN A 74 22.43 -13.15 -3.31
CA ASN A 74 22.84 -12.30 -2.20
C ASN A 74 23.84 -11.24 -2.64
N GLU A 75 24.77 -11.61 -3.49
CA GLU A 75 25.73 -10.66 -4.08
C GLU A 75 24.99 -9.63 -4.97
N LEU A 76 23.99 -10.05 -5.76
CA LEU A 76 23.17 -9.12 -6.52
C LEU A 76 22.42 -8.14 -5.61
N VAL A 77 21.80 -8.61 -4.53
CA VAL A 77 21.11 -7.76 -3.53
C VAL A 77 22.10 -6.73 -2.94
N ARG A 78 23.29 -7.16 -2.52
CA ARG A 78 24.31 -6.26 -1.98
C ARG A 78 24.69 -5.17 -3.00
N ARG A 79 24.93 -5.55 -4.26
CA ARG A 79 25.32 -4.62 -5.34
C ARG A 79 24.18 -3.64 -5.70
N LEU A 80 22.94 -4.10 -5.67
CA LEU A 80 21.76 -3.26 -5.92
C LEU A 80 21.62 -2.21 -4.81
N ASN A 81 21.70 -2.61 -3.55
CA ASN A 81 21.56 -1.69 -2.41
C ASN A 81 22.65 -0.62 -2.33
N VAL A 82 23.84 -0.87 -2.86
CA VAL A 82 24.90 0.15 -3.00
C VAL A 82 24.56 1.15 -4.13
N PHE A 83 23.79 0.73 -5.13
CA PHE A 83 23.53 1.52 -6.34
C PHE A 83 22.17 2.22 -6.32
N LEU A 84 21.19 1.65 -5.63
CA LEU A 84 19.86 2.24 -5.44
C LEU A 84 19.91 3.47 -4.55
N PRO A 85 18.99 4.43 -4.73
CA PRO A 85 18.79 5.52 -3.78
C PRO A 85 18.47 5.00 -2.36
N ASN A 86 18.83 5.77 -1.34
CA ASN A 86 18.64 5.40 0.07
C ASN A 86 17.19 5.16 0.49
N ASP A 87 16.24 5.61 -0.32
CA ASP A 87 14.79 5.45 -0.08
C ASP A 87 14.21 4.16 -0.68
N ILE A 88 15.05 3.31 -1.31
CA ILE A 88 14.68 1.97 -1.80
C ILE A 88 15.70 0.94 -1.29
N ALA A 89 15.22 -0.13 -0.68
CA ALA A 89 16.06 -1.22 -0.19
C ALA A 89 15.54 -2.58 -0.66
N ILE A 90 16.39 -3.37 -1.33
CA ILE A 90 16.12 -4.77 -1.65
C ILE A 90 16.57 -5.63 -0.46
N ARG A 91 15.66 -6.45 0.07
CA ARG A 91 15.94 -7.33 1.21
C ARG A 91 16.36 -8.72 0.78
N ARG A 92 15.71 -9.24 -0.27
CA ARG A 92 15.96 -10.59 -0.75
C ARG A 92 15.58 -10.73 -2.22
N ILE A 93 16.32 -11.57 -2.97
CA ILE A 93 15.96 -12.07 -4.29
C ILE A 93 16.10 -13.59 -4.25
N TRP A 94 15.14 -14.33 -4.80
CA TRP A 94 15.19 -15.79 -4.89
C TRP A 94 14.43 -16.29 -6.11
N GLU A 95 14.85 -17.44 -6.61
CA GLU A 95 14.20 -18.11 -7.73
C GLU A 95 12.88 -18.75 -7.29
N VAL A 96 11.88 -18.73 -8.14
CA VAL A 96 10.54 -19.30 -7.92
C VAL A 96 10.09 -20.06 -9.15
N GLY A 97 9.00 -20.83 -9.02
CA GLY A 97 8.36 -21.47 -10.17
C GLY A 97 7.91 -20.44 -11.23
N ALA A 98 7.95 -20.84 -12.49
CA ALA A 98 7.62 -19.94 -13.61
C ALA A 98 6.19 -19.38 -13.56
N GLU A 99 5.27 -20.05 -12.88
CA GLU A 99 3.87 -19.63 -12.72
C GLU A 99 3.67 -18.66 -11.55
N ALA A 100 4.66 -18.50 -10.64
CA ALA A 100 4.53 -17.63 -9.47
C ALA A 100 4.34 -16.17 -9.90
N HIS A 101 3.33 -15.49 -9.35
CA HIS A 101 2.96 -14.15 -9.77
C HIS A 101 2.77 -13.20 -8.58
N ALA A 102 3.62 -12.17 -8.45
CA ALA A 102 3.61 -11.26 -7.30
C ALA A 102 2.25 -10.59 -7.02
N ARG A 103 1.45 -10.33 -8.04
CA ARG A 103 0.15 -9.65 -7.87
C ARG A 103 -1.00 -10.63 -7.67
N PHE A 104 -1.04 -11.71 -8.46
CA PHE A 104 -2.22 -12.57 -8.53
C PHE A 104 -2.23 -13.68 -7.50
N ASP A 105 -1.05 -14.12 -7.04
CA ASP A 105 -0.94 -15.15 -6.00
C ASP A 105 -1.01 -14.56 -4.58
N ALA A 106 -0.93 -13.25 -4.43
CA ALA A 106 -1.05 -12.62 -3.12
C ALA A 106 -2.47 -12.79 -2.58
N THR A 107 -2.57 -13.40 -1.40
CA THR A 107 -3.83 -13.75 -0.72
C THR A 107 -4.38 -12.61 0.12
N SER A 108 -3.49 -11.78 0.67
CA SER A 108 -3.88 -10.60 1.44
C SER A 108 -2.86 -9.45 1.31
N ARG A 109 -3.29 -8.26 1.64
CA ARG A 109 -2.46 -7.06 1.82
C ARG A 109 -2.90 -6.38 3.09
N THR A 110 -1.93 -5.96 3.91
CA THR A 110 -2.15 -5.20 5.14
C THR A 110 -1.57 -3.81 4.98
N TYR A 111 -2.36 -2.81 5.28
CA TYR A 111 -1.94 -1.42 5.34
C TYR A 111 -2.05 -0.87 6.74
N HIS A 112 -1.10 -0.01 7.12
CA HIS A 112 -1.20 0.85 8.28
C HIS A 112 -1.30 2.30 7.84
N TYR A 113 -2.18 3.04 8.52
CA TYR A 113 -2.27 4.49 8.42
C TYR A 113 -1.93 5.11 9.77
N TYR A 114 -0.92 5.97 9.80
CA TYR A 114 -0.38 6.54 11.03
C TYR A 114 -0.89 7.96 11.25
N ILE A 115 -1.43 8.24 12.45
CA ILE A 115 -1.92 9.57 12.84
C ILE A 115 -1.14 10.03 14.07
N CYS A 116 -0.50 11.18 13.98
CA CYS A 116 0.18 11.85 15.08
C CYS A 116 -0.77 12.88 15.69
N GLN A 117 -1.24 12.63 16.94
CA GLN A 117 -2.18 13.51 17.64
C GLN A 117 -1.50 14.63 18.45
N ARG A 118 -0.16 14.68 18.44
CA ARG A 118 0.66 15.72 19.08
C ARG A 118 1.70 16.18 18.10
N LYS A 119 2.06 17.47 18.14
CA LYS A 119 3.15 17.98 17.31
C LYS A 119 4.44 17.21 17.60
N SER A 120 4.97 16.53 16.58
CA SER A 120 6.24 15.80 16.65
C SER A 120 7.15 16.21 15.49
N PRO A 121 8.41 16.62 15.75
CA PRO A 121 9.37 16.88 14.69
C PRO A 121 9.89 15.61 14.01
N PHE A 122 9.58 14.42 14.55
CA PHE A 122 10.05 13.13 14.04
C PHE A 122 9.04 12.42 13.12
N HIS A 123 7.81 12.94 13.03
CA HIS A 123 6.72 12.36 12.23
C HIS A 123 6.17 13.37 11.23
N LEU A 124 7.07 14.05 10.51
CA LEU A 124 6.68 15.06 9.52
C LEU A 124 6.26 14.41 8.19
N ASP A 125 6.95 13.34 7.78
CA ASP A 125 6.83 12.73 6.46
C ASP A 125 6.31 11.28 6.49
N ASP A 126 5.95 10.76 7.67
CA ASP A 126 5.54 9.36 7.89
C ASP A 126 4.22 9.21 8.69
N ALA A 127 3.60 10.32 9.10
CA ALA A 127 2.31 10.33 9.77
C ALA A 127 1.45 11.52 9.36
N TYR A 128 0.15 11.40 9.54
CA TYR A 128 -0.80 12.50 9.40
C TYR A 128 -0.91 13.25 10.74
N ASN A 129 -0.46 14.49 10.76
CA ASN A 129 -0.57 15.35 11.94
C ASN A 129 -2.01 15.86 12.10
N TYR A 130 -2.73 15.37 13.11
CA TYR A 130 -4.08 15.77 13.45
C TYR A 130 -4.21 16.02 14.96
N ASN A 131 -4.23 17.28 15.36
CA ASN A 131 -4.21 17.68 16.78
C ASN A 131 -5.61 17.83 17.42
N GLY A 132 -6.68 17.50 16.70
CA GLY A 132 -8.06 17.56 17.22
C GLY A 132 -8.44 16.33 18.04
N PRO A 133 -9.52 16.41 18.83
CA PRO A 133 -10.07 15.25 19.51
C PRO A 133 -10.65 14.26 18.50
N LEU A 134 -10.48 12.97 18.76
CA LEU A 134 -11.04 11.87 17.99
C LEU A 134 -11.72 10.88 18.93
N ASP A 135 -12.96 10.54 18.66
CA ASP A 135 -13.66 9.42 19.29
C ASP A 135 -13.23 8.11 18.62
N VAL A 136 -12.16 7.51 19.15
CA VAL A 136 -11.59 6.27 18.61
C VAL A 136 -12.55 5.09 18.76
N GLU A 137 -13.41 5.09 19.79
CA GLU A 137 -14.42 4.04 19.98
C GLU A 137 -15.48 4.09 18.87
N ALA A 138 -15.97 5.29 18.56
CA ALA A 138 -16.91 5.48 17.44
C ALA A 138 -16.24 5.11 16.09
N MET A 139 -14.98 5.49 15.89
CA MET A 139 -14.20 5.10 14.69
C MET A 139 -14.05 3.59 14.60
N GLN A 140 -13.84 2.87 15.70
CA GLN A 140 -13.75 1.40 15.68
C GLN A 140 -15.11 0.78 15.33
N LYS A 141 -16.22 1.25 15.93
CA LYS A 141 -17.56 0.78 15.58
C LYS A 141 -17.88 0.97 14.10
N ALA A 142 -17.46 2.10 13.51
CA ALA A 142 -17.60 2.33 12.07
C ALA A 142 -16.69 1.40 11.25
N ALA A 143 -15.45 1.14 11.69
CA ALA A 143 -14.54 0.21 11.04
C ALA A 143 -15.08 -1.23 11.06
N ASP A 144 -15.72 -1.65 12.14
CA ASP A 144 -16.34 -2.97 12.28
C ASP A 144 -17.48 -3.17 11.25
N MET A 145 -18.16 -2.10 10.84
CA MET A 145 -19.21 -2.19 9.80
C MET A 145 -18.65 -2.55 8.41
N LEU A 146 -17.34 -2.34 8.16
CA LEU A 146 -16.73 -2.70 6.87
C LEU A 146 -16.85 -4.20 6.56
N PHE A 147 -16.97 -5.05 7.58
CA PHE A 147 -17.14 -6.50 7.41
C PHE A 147 -18.52 -6.89 6.83
N ASP A 148 -19.51 -6.02 6.93
CA ASP A 148 -20.86 -6.25 6.40
C ASP A 148 -20.92 -6.07 4.87
N PHE A 149 -19.87 -5.52 4.24
CA PHE A 149 -19.88 -5.12 2.84
C PHE A 149 -18.81 -5.85 2.04
N THR A 150 -19.07 -5.96 0.74
CA THR A 150 -18.10 -6.46 -0.24
C THR A 150 -17.85 -5.44 -1.35
N ASP A 151 -18.83 -4.62 -1.72
CA ASP A 151 -18.70 -3.58 -2.74
C ASP A 151 -18.26 -2.25 -2.12
N PHE A 152 -17.04 -1.85 -2.42
CA PHE A 152 -16.40 -0.63 -1.89
C PHE A 152 -16.32 0.51 -2.93
N THR A 153 -17.30 0.59 -3.84
CA THR A 153 -17.35 1.64 -4.88
C THR A 153 -17.22 3.04 -4.31
N SER A 154 -17.85 3.34 -3.16
CA SER A 154 -17.76 4.65 -2.48
C SER A 154 -16.35 5.05 -2.07
N PHE A 155 -15.43 4.11 -1.95
CA PHE A 155 -14.04 4.38 -1.60
C PHE A 155 -13.06 4.23 -2.77
N SER A 156 -13.56 3.90 -3.97
CA SER A 156 -12.74 3.76 -5.16
C SER A 156 -12.54 5.09 -5.87
N LYS A 157 -11.35 5.33 -6.41
CA LYS A 157 -11.14 6.43 -7.35
C LYS A 157 -11.97 6.17 -8.61
N LEU A 158 -12.67 7.20 -9.11
CA LEU A 158 -13.45 7.13 -10.34
C LEU A 158 -12.57 6.79 -11.56
N HIS A 159 -13.19 6.20 -12.60
CA HIS A 159 -12.54 5.86 -13.87
C HIS A 159 -11.33 4.90 -13.74
N THR A 160 -11.44 3.89 -12.89
CA THR A 160 -10.44 2.82 -12.80
C THR A 160 -10.81 1.64 -13.70
N GLN A 161 -9.81 1.05 -14.37
CA GLN A 161 -9.98 -0.14 -15.22
C GLN A 161 -10.01 -1.42 -14.36
N VAL A 162 -11.01 -1.57 -13.50
CA VAL A 162 -11.21 -2.78 -12.69
C VAL A 162 -12.49 -3.49 -13.09
N LYS A 163 -12.50 -4.83 -13.08
CA LYS A 163 -13.67 -5.64 -13.44
C LYS A 163 -14.75 -5.58 -12.35
N THR A 164 -14.39 -5.36 -11.11
CA THR A 164 -15.29 -5.31 -9.97
C THR A 164 -14.67 -4.46 -8.85
N ASN A 165 -15.54 -3.81 -8.05
CA ASN A 165 -15.15 -3.06 -6.85
C ASN A 165 -15.29 -3.90 -5.57
N ASN A 166 -15.42 -5.23 -5.71
CA ASN A 166 -15.54 -6.12 -4.58
C ASN A 166 -14.15 -6.36 -3.94
N CYS A 167 -14.13 -6.28 -2.62
CA CYS A 167 -12.99 -6.60 -1.77
C CYS A 167 -13.52 -7.34 -0.53
N LYS A 168 -12.73 -8.22 0.04
CA LYS A 168 -13.06 -8.92 1.28
C LYS A 168 -12.16 -8.39 2.38
N ILE A 169 -12.72 -7.59 3.29
CA ILE A 169 -12.00 -7.12 4.48
C ILE A 169 -11.82 -8.30 5.44
N GLN A 170 -10.60 -8.46 5.95
CA GLN A 170 -10.20 -9.52 6.88
C GLN A 170 -9.87 -8.94 8.27
N GLU A 171 -9.39 -7.69 8.31
CA GLU A 171 -9.11 -6.96 9.54
C GLU A 171 -9.33 -5.45 9.32
N ALA A 172 -9.88 -4.76 10.33
CA ALA A 172 -10.02 -3.31 10.36
C ALA A 172 -9.96 -2.84 11.82
N LYS A 173 -8.80 -2.35 12.28
CA LYS A 173 -8.56 -2.11 13.70
C LYS A 173 -7.82 -0.81 13.95
N TRP A 174 -8.29 -0.05 14.95
CA TRP A 174 -7.58 1.07 15.54
C TRP A 174 -6.81 0.63 16.77
N PHE A 175 -5.58 1.09 16.92
CA PHE A 175 -4.76 0.87 18.12
C PHE A 175 -3.72 1.99 18.25
N VAL A 176 -3.07 2.06 19.41
CA VAL A 176 -1.98 3.00 19.67
C VAL A 176 -0.66 2.23 19.63
N ASP A 177 0.28 2.75 18.88
CA ASP A 177 1.66 2.27 18.80
C ASP A 177 2.62 3.45 18.97
N ASN A 178 3.42 3.47 20.03
CA ASN A 178 4.41 4.50 20.33
C ASN A 178 3.86 5.90 20.19
N ASP A 179 2.91 6.45 20.71
CA ASP A 179 2.32 7.80 20.57
C ASP A 179 1.59 8.06 19.22
N LEU A 180 1.52 7.10 18.33
CA LEU A 180 0.77 7.21 17.08
C LEU A 180 -0.56 6.44 17.21
N LEU A 181 -1.64 7.04 16.74
CA LEU A 181 -2.88 6.33 16.49
C LEU A 181 -2.78 5.67 15.11
N VAL A 182 -2.95 4.35 15.09
CA VAL A 182 -2.75 3.54 13.88
C VAL A 182 -4.04 2.86 13.48
N PHE A 183 -4.39 2.97 12.20
CA PHE A 183 -5.43 2.16 11.58
C PHE A 183 -4.78 1.05 10.77
N ARG A 184 -5.02 -0.20 11.17
CA ARG A 184 -4.61 -1.40 10.43
C ARG A 184 -5.82 -1.93 9.68
N ILE A 185 -5.61 -2.20 8.39
CA ILE A 185 -6.62 -2.82 7.54
C ILE A 185 -6.00 -3.89 6.65
N THR A 186 -6.62 -5.08 6.63
CA THR A 186 -6.22 -6.22 5.81
C THR A 186 -7.37 -6.64 4.91
N ALA A 187 -7.09 -6.90 3.64
CA ALA A 187 -8.06 -7.41 2.68
C ALA A 187 -7.37 -8.28 1.60
N ASP A 188 -8.18 -9.08 0.89
CA ASP A 188 -7.73 -9.85 -0.28
C ASP A 188 -7.16 -8.93 -1.39
N ARG A 189 -7.75 -7.74 -1.54
CA ARG A 189 -7.31 -6.68 -2.45
C ARG A 189 -7.82 -5.33 -1.99
N PHE A 190 -7.23 -4.27 -2.54
CA PHE A 190 -7.71 -2.90 -2.38
C PHE A 190 -7.90 -2.23 -3.74
N LEU A 191 -8.89 -1.34 -3.81
CA LEU A 191 -9.10 -0.45 -4.94
C LEU A 191 -8.15 0.76 -4.84
N ARG A 192 -7.93 1.44 -5.95
CA ARG A 192 -7.13 2.65 -5.97
C ARG A 192 -7.69 3.69 -5.01
N ASN A 193 -6.84 4.22 -4.12
CA ASN A 193 -7.18 5.22 -3.09
C ASN A 193 -8.13 4.72 -1.97
N MET A 194 -8.53 3.44 -1.95
CA MET A 194 -9.55 2.89 -1.06
C MET A 194 -9.23 3.11 0.42
N VAL A 195 -8.05 2.71 0.87
CA VAL A 195 -7.66 2.83 2.29
C VAL A 195 -7.69 4.29 2.75
N ARG A 196 -7.17 5.21 1.94
CA ARG A 196 -7.16 6.64 2.26
C ARG A 196 -8.56 7.24 2.33
N ALA A 197 -9.48 6.80 1.49
CA ALA A 197 -10.88 7.22 1.53
C ALA A 197 -11.61 6.64 2.75
N ILE A 198 -11.38 5.38 3.08
CA ILE A 198 -11.92 4.75 4.29
C ILE A 198 -11.47 5.51 5.53
N VAL A 199 -10.16 5.72 5.71
CA VAL A 199 -9.61 6.44 6.86
C VAL A 199 -10.17 7.86 6.95
N GLY A 200 -10.25 8.58 5.82
CA GLY A 200 -10.83 9.92 5.80
C GLY A 200 -12.28 9.95 6.26
N THR A 201 -13.07 8.96 5.86
CA THR A 201 -14.47 8.84 6.28
C THR A 201 -14.59 8.43 7.76
N LEU A 202 -13.75 7.50 8.23
CA LEU A 202 -13.66 7.14 9.66
C LEU A 202 -13.29 8.35 10.53
N LEU A 203 -12.41 9.23 10.04
CA LEU A 203 -12.06 10.46 10.74
C LEU A 203 -13.26 11.42 10.87
N GLU A 204 -14.16 11.49 9.88
CA GLU A 204 -15.38 12.30 10.02
C GLU A 204 -16.30 11.74 11.12
N VAL A 205 -16.33 10.41 11.31
CA VAL A 205 -17.02 9.79 12.45
C VAL A 205 -16.33 10.17 13.77
N GLY A 206 -15.01 10.03 13.85
CA GLY A 206 -14.23 10.36 15.05
C GLY A 206 -14.30 11.83 15.45
N LYS A 207 -14.51 12.73 14.50
CA LYS A 207 -14.75 14.17 14.72
C LYS A 207 -16.20 14.50 15.15
N GLY A 208 -17.09 13.50 15.19
CA GLY A 208 -18.51 13.69 15.45
C GLY A 208 -19.26 14.43 14.32
N ARG A 209 -18.73 14.43 13.11
CA ARG A 209 -19.34 15.07 11.93
C ARG A 209 -20.15 14.11 11.07
N MET A 210 -20.04 12.81 11.33
CA MET A 210 -20.75 11.74 10.66
C MET A 210 -21.18 10.71 11.69
N SER A 211 -22.45 10.35 11.71
CA SER A 211 -22.98 9.27 12.56
C SER A 211 -22.63 7.90 11.96
N LEU A 212 -22.80 6.83 12.76
CA LEU A 212 -22.62 5.45 12.29
C LEU A 212 -23.59 5.10 11.16
N ASP A 213 -24.84 5.58 11.24
CA ASP A 213 -25.85 5.35 10.20
C ASP A 213 -25.48 6.05 8.88
N GLU A 214 -24.98 7.29 8.95
CA GLU A 214 -24.47 8.00 7.77
C GLU A 214 -23.25 7.33 7.17
N PHE A 215 -22.36 6.77 7.99
CA PHE A 215 -21.22 5.98 7.51
C PHE A 215 -21.69 4.74 6.74
N ARG A 216 -22.67 3.99 7.28
CA ARG A 216 -23.30 2.85 6.58
C ARG A 216 -23.91 3.28 5.26
N GLN A 217 -24.73 4.32 5.27
CA GLN A 217 -25.34 4.86 4.05
C GLN A 217 -24.31 5.32 3.01
N THR A 218 -23.17 5.84 3.46
CA THR A 218 -22.07 6.22 2.56
C THR A 218 -21.56 5.03 1.75
N ILE A 219 -21.44 3.85 2.36
CA ILE A 219 -21.03 2.63 1.64
C ILE A 219 -22.12 2.16 0.70
N GLU A 220 -23.37 2.14 1.17
CA GLU A 220 -24.55 1.66 0.42
C GLU A 220 -24.84 2.50 -0.84
N LYS A 221 -24.57 3.80 -0.81
CA LYS A 221 -24.77 4.73 -1.94
C LYS A 221 -23.90 4.40 -3.15
N LYS A 222 -22.79 3.69 -2.98
CA LYS A 222 -21.82 3.38 -4.04
C LYS A 222 -21.37 4.62 -4.84
N ASP A 223 -21.26 5.74 -4.14
CA ASP A 223 -20.84 7.03 -4.68
C ASP A 223 -19.63 7.57 -3.96
N ARG A 224 -18.54 7.82 -4.71
CA ARG A 224 -17.30 8.38 -4.14
C ARG A 224 -17.50 9.76 -3.52
N CYS A 225 -18.47 10.54 -4.04
CA CYS A 225 -18.76 11.88 -3.52
C CYS A 225 -19.45 11.86 -2.14
N ALA A 226 -20.05 10.73 -1.75
CA ALA A 226 -20.63 10.56 -0.43
C ALA A 226 -19.59 10.28 0.66
N ALA A 227 -18.41 9.75 0.29
CA ALA A 227 -17.34 9.44 1.24
C ALA A 227 -16.52 10.70 1.60
N GLY A 228 -15.89 10.67 2.75
CA GLY A 228 -14.98 11.72 3.20
C GLY A 228 -13.78 11.95 2.25
N GLU A 229 -13.12 13.07 2.43
CA GLU A 229 -11.88 13.35 1.71
C GLU A 229 -10.82 12.30 1.99
N SER A 230 -10.01 12.00 0.95
CA SER A 230 -8.91 11.05 1.13
C SER A 230 -7.80 11.68 1.96
N VAL A 231 -7.40 11.00 3.01
CA VAL A 231 -6.31 11.46 3.87
C VAL A 231 -4.96 11.48 3.15
N PRO A 232 -3.97 12.27 3.65
CA PRO A 232 -2.64 12.38 3.06
C PRO A 232 -1.95 11.03 2.83
N ALA A 233 -1.21 10.91 1.73
CA ALA A 233 -0.60 9.64 1.30
C ALA A 233 0.62 9.25 2.14
N GLN A 234 1.41 10.23 2.61
CA GLN A 234 2.66 10.01 3.35
C GLN A 234 2.48 9.27 4.69
N ALA A 235 1.26 9.14 5.17
CA ALA A 235 0.97 8.38 6.38
C ALA A 235 0.52 6.94 6.11
N LEU A 236 0.43 6.53 4.84
CA LEU A 236 -0.01 5.21 4.43
C LEU A 236 1.18 4.31 4.08
N PHE A 237 1.22 3.14 4.71
CA PHE A 237 2.24 2.12 4.50
C PHE A 237 1.61 0.79 4.11
N LEU A 238 2.10 0.18 3.03
CA LEU A 238 1.91 -1.24 2.80
C LEU A 238 2.83 -2.00 3.75
N GLU A 239 2.25 -2.64 4.76
CA GLU A 239 3.00 -3.31 5.83
C GLU A 239 3.30 -4.76 5.51
N GLU A 240 2.35 -5.45 4.86
CA GLU A 240 2.46 -6.88 4.64
C GLU A 240 1.71 -7.32 3.37
N VAL A 241 2.26 -8.30 2.70
CA VAL A 241 1.61 -9.02 1.60
C VAL A 241 1.82 -10.51 1.84
N GLU A 242 0.74 -11.26 1.90
CA GLU A 242 0.80 -12.70 2.13
C GLU A 242 0.67 -13.48 0.82
N TYR A 243 1.36 -14.62 0.77
CA TYR A 243 1.33 -15.57 -0.34
C TYR A 243 1.09 -16.98 0.20
N PRO A 244 0.46 -17.87 -0.58
CA PRO A 244 0.13 -19.23 -0.10
C PRO A 244 1.36 -20.12 0.05
N TRP A 245 2.52 -19.66 -0.40
CA TRP A 245 3.79 -20.40 -0.44
C TRP A 245 4.96 -19.64 0.25
N CYS A 246 4.69 -18.58 1.00
CA CYS A 246 5.65 -17.82 1.81
C CYS A 246 5.35 -18.00 3.29
#